data_83549ded66c95842513acb3d64ecfa4b
#
_entry.id   83549ded66c95842513acb3d64ecfa4b
#
_cell.length_a   1.000
_cell.length_b   1.000
_cell.length_c   1.000
_cell.angle_alpha   90.00
_cell.angle_beta   90.00
_cell.angle_gamma   90.00
#
_symmetry.space_group_name_H-M   'P 1'
#
loop_
_entity.id
_entity.type
_entity.pdbx_description
1 polymer ?
#
loop_
_entity_poly.entity_id
_entity_poly.type
_entity_poly.pdbx_seq_one_letter_code
_entity_poly.pdbx_strand_id
1 'polypeptide(L)'
;MYYRTKTNSKGITRYEVVDKYKDPLTGKWKTAVVSYHKNTSRARKQAQRELEDKIELLINGSEAQFNPQLIRTFGELKKNWLETWSVSVKSQTVKREAFVLERLGEIIGDDYLLERLTPLLMKKCLTTYMEKYNASQSTMTHIKSTCNKIFNHGVLYNVIPFSPMSVIKLETSLEKKREAKKKRDTKFLEIHEIRAFFETLSRRRNPNYYDLAIVLLFSGLRIGEAAFTKDDFDAERGVLHIDKALQYHDLKVSEFYFDDTKTINADRDVALPKVACDAILRAIRRSEDFDCYANANPCEAFTFSESVFRTEYGSPITSHSFREVLARVETELTKNCEERYGFKWTKHVTPHSFRHMHITYLQSEGMSVAIKEIMERVGHANYETTMLYTHSQGASQDQTIKALDNFINSNHFRFEALKAWSSKYSKILNDEIENNFDSKILEFTLADFREKLGLKSTYTPSHITANIIPKLKKDLSKYYKSFDISYLREGKQKVVGYRLTW
;
A
#
# COMPACT_ATOMS: atom_id res chain seq x y z
N MET A 1 25.13 56.74 23.07
CA MET A 1 26.44 56.69 22.33
C MET A 1 27.53 57.38 23.13
N TYR A 2 28.72 56.78 23.27
CA TYR A 2 29.86 57.36 23.94
C TYR A 2 31.19 56.92 23.26
N TYR A 3 32.27 57.65 23.51
CA TYR A 3 33.59 57.37 22.95
C TYR A 3 34.51 56.89 24.05
N ARG A 4 35.35 55.92 23.75
CA ARG A 4 36.38 55.43 24.67
C ARG A 4 37.71 55.17 23.92
N THR A 5 38.76 55.26 24.66
CA THR A 5 40.10 54.99 24.11
C THR A 5 40.67 53.73 24.76
N LYS A 6 41.18 52.82 23.93
CA LYS A 6 41.87 51.62 24.38
C LYS A 6 43.30 51.63 23.84
N THR A 7 44.26 51.39 24.72
CA THR A 7 45.67 51.19 24.34
C THR A 7 46.03 49.71 24.53
N ASN A 8 46.58 49.07 23.50
CA ASN A 8 46.99 47.70 23.59
C ASN A 8 48.36 47.61 24.29
N SER A 9 48.83 46.36 24.60
CA SER A 9 50.08 46.07 25.25
C SER A 9 51.32 46.53 24.47
N LYS A 10 51.18 46.91 23.17
CA LYS A 10 52.22 47.43 22.30
C LYS A 10 52.18 48.98 22.17
N GLY A 11 51.44 49.69 23.05
CA GLY A 11 51.32 51.13 23.05
C GLY A 11 50.47 51.75 21.91
N ILE A 12 49.83 50.96 21.07
CA ILE A 12 49.00 51.42 19.99
C ILE A 12 47.62 51.83 20.53
N THR A 13 47.28 53.11 20.40
CA THR A 13 45.99 53.64 20.83
C THR A 13 44.91 53.45 19.74
N ARG A 14 43.80 52.85 20.13
CA ARG A 14 42.62 52.66 19.31
C ARG A 14 41.45 53.42 19.94
N TYR A 15 40.71 54.09 19.11
CA TYR A 15 39.50 54.83 19.51
C TYR A 15 38.28 53.97 19.18
N GLU A 16 37.30 53.96 20.07
CA GLU A 16 36.06 53.22 19.90
C GLU A 16 34.85 54.13 20.13
N VAL A 17 33.85 54.03 19.24
CA VAL A 17 32.52 54.53 19.47
C VAL A 17 31.62 53.38 19.89
N VAL A 18 30.83 53.57 20.92
CA VAL A 18 30.07 52.52 21.60
C VAL A 18 28.64 53.03 21.79
N ASP A 19 27.69 52.19 21.46
CA ASP A 19 26.29 52.44 21.81
C ASP A 19 25.58 51.15 22.25
N LYS A 20 24.47 51.35 22.96
CA LYS A 20 23.63 50.24 23.41
C LYS A 20 22.39 50.17 22.54
N TYR A 21 22.04 48.95 22.17
CA TYR A 21 20.78 48.65 21.50
C TYR A 21 20.01 47.59 22.25
N LYS A 22 18.71 47.59 22.12
CA LYS A 22 17.87 46.55 22.68
C LYS A 22 17.73 45.46 21.62
N ASP A 23 18.25 44.27 21.94
CA ASP A 23 18.15 43.10 21.06
C ASP A 23 16.68 42.67 20.89
N PRO A 24 16.10 42.72 19.68
CA PRO A 24 14.68 42.41 19.48
C PRO A 24 14.32 40.98 19.81
N LEU A 25 15.28 40.04 19.72
CA LEU A 25 15.02 38.61 20.01
C LEU A 25 15.00 38.30 21.49
N THR A 26 15.85 38.93 22.28
CA THR A 26 15.99 38.58 23.72
C THR A 26 15.41 39.66 24.65
N GLY A 27 15.07 40.83 24.12
CA GLY A 27 14.64 42.00 24.87
C GLY A 27 15.74 42.59 25.77
N LYS A 28 16.98 42.09 25.73
CA LYS A 28 18.08 42.50 26.58
C LYS A 28 18.90 43.60 25.90
N TRP A 29 19.47 44.50 26.71
CA TRP A 29 20.39 45.48 26.22
C TRP A 29 21.73 44.84 25.86
N LYS A 30 22.18 45.03 24.60
CA LYS A 30 23.48 44.67 24.06
C LYS A 30 24.27 45.89 23.67
N THR A 31 25.60 45.75 23.54
CA THR A 31 26.48 46.85 23.19
C THR A 31 27.12 46.61 21.81
N ALA A 32 26.99 47.55 20.92
CA ALA A 32 27.68 47.57 19.64
C ALA A 32 28.87 48.53 19.73
N VAL A 33 29.97 48.15 19.03
CA VAL A 33 31.24 48.88 19.07
C VAL A 33 31.79 48.97 17.65
N VAL A 34 32.32 50.15 17.29
CA VAL A 34 33.13 50.34 16.08
C VAL A 34 34.42 51.02 16.47
N SER A 35 35.52 50.52 15.94
CA SER A 35 36.88 51.00 16.26
C SER A 35 37.46 51.83 15.12
N TYR A 36 38.18 52.88 15.42
CA TYR A 36 38.86 53.72 14.44
C TYR A 36 40.25 54.14 14.92
N HIS A 37 41.18 54.47 13.99
CA HIS A 37 42.60 54.64 14.29
C HIS A 37 43.05 56.09 14.38
N LYS A 38 42.37 57.04 13.76
CA LYS A 38 42.73 58.46 13.71
C LYS A 38 41.73 59.28 14.49
N ASN A 39 42.20 60.05 15.50
CA ASN A 39 41.32 60.88 16.33
C ASN A 39 41.00 62.25 15.62
N THR A 40 40.37 62.17 14.45
CA THR A 40 39.94 63.35 13.69
C THR A 40 38.45 63.44 13.71
N SER A 41 37.90 64.70 13.58
CA SER A 41 36.46 64.90 13.54
C SER A 41 35.78 64.12 12.40
N ARG A 42 36.49 63.98 11.25
CA ARG A 42 35.98 63.20 10.10
C ARG A 42 35.91 61.69 10.42
N ALA A 43 36.94 61.13 11.04
CA ALA A 43 36.98 59.72 11.41
C ALA A 43 35.96 59.39 12.49
N ARG A 44 35.70 60.30 13.44
CA ARG A 44 34.64 60.12 14.46
C ARG A 44 33.25 60.07 13.81
N LYS A 45 32.95 61.01 12.90
CA LYS A 45 31.67 61.02 12.18
C LYS A 45 31.44 59.77 11.30
N GLN A 46 32.51 59.28 10.68
CA GLN A 46 32.46 58.07 9.90
C GLN A 46 32.19 56.85 10.79
N ALA A 47 32.93 56.67 11.88
CA ALA A 47 32.72 55.56 12.83
C ALA A 47 31.36 55.61 13.52
N GLN A 48 30.81 56.83 13.72
CA GLN A 48 29.45 57.00 14.22
C GLN A 48 28.43 56.43 13.23
N ARG A 49 28.51 56.79 11.95
CA ARG A 49 27.65 56.29 10.90
C ARG A 49 27.76 54.76 10.78
N GLU A 50 28.98 54.23 10.74
CA GLU A 50 29.22 52.81 10.71
C GLU A 50 28.64 52.07 11.94
N LEU A 51 28.58 52.69 13.12
CA LEU A 51 27.94 52.14 14.31
C LEU A 51 26.42 52.18 14.21
N GLU A 52 25.86 53.27 13.68
CA GLU A 52 24.41 53.41 13.42
C GLU A 52 23.97 52.35 12.42
N ASP A 53 24.64 52.25 11.26
CA ASP A 53 24.39 51.18 10.24
C ASP A 53 24.53 49.80 10.82
N LYS A 54 25.54 49.55 11.66
CA LYS A 54 25.76 48.25 12.34
C LYS A 54 24.62 47.93 13.31
N ILE A 55 24.15 48.91 14.08
CA ILE A 55 23.03 48.71 15.01
C ILE A 55 21.74 48.44 14.22
N GLU A 56 21.52 49.20 13.15
CA GLU A 56 20.39 48.98 12.26
C GLU A 56 20.41 47.57 11.63
N LEU A 57 21.58 47.12 11.18
CA LEU A 57 21.78 45.78 10.65
C LEU A 57 21.58 44.69 11.73
N LEU A 58 21.98 44.95 12.97
CA LEU A 58 21.78 44.00 14.10
C LEU A 58 20.31 43.92 14.54
N ILE A 59 19.59 45.04 14.46
CA ILE A 59 18.14 45.11 14.74
C ILE A 59 17.36 44.47 13.58
N ASN A 60 17.58 44.96 12.35
CA ASN A 60 16.86 44.50 11.16
C ASN A 60 17.33 43.14 10.67
N GLY A 61 18.58 42.74 10.87
CA GLY A 61 19.11 41.45 10.49
C GLY A 61 18.63 40.33 11.39
N SER A 62 18.37 40.62 12.67
CA SER A 62 17.69 39.66 13.57
C SER A 62 16.18 39.57 13.28
N GLU A 63 15.58 40.65 12.79
CA GLU A 63 14.19 40.64 12.29
C GLU A 63 14.08 40.04 10.88
N ALA A 64 15.10 40.21 10.01
CA ALA A 64 15.08 39.66 8.66
C ALA A 64 15.11 38.10 8.60
N GLN A 65 15.69 37.44 9.59
CA GLN A 65 15.59 35.98 9.75
C GLN A 65 14.19 35.50 10.18
N PHE A 66 13.37 36.40 10.73
CA PHE A 66 12.02 36.12 11.21
C PHE A 66 11.01 37.21 10.79
N ASN A 67 11.27 37.93 9.68
CA ASN A 67 10.38 39.01 9.28
C ASN A 67 9.17 38.47 8.49
N PRO A 68 8.01 38.26 9.16
CA PRO A 68 6.78 37.82 8.51
C PRO A 68 6.24 38.87 7.51
N GLN A 69 6.77 40.10 7.53
CA GLN A 69 6.33 41.20 6.65
C GLN A 69 6.71 41.04 5.18
N LEU A 70 7.59 40.07 4.85
CA LEU A 70 7.95 39.75 3.48
C LEU A 70 6.92 38.84 2.77
N ILE A 71 6.07 38.15 3.50
CA ILE A 71 5.04 37.27 2.95
C ILE A 71 3.71 37.99 2.93
N ARG A 72 3.29 38.45 1.76
CA ARG A 72 2.05 39.23 1.56
C ARG A 72 1.01 38.49 0.72
N THR A 73 1.44 37.61 -0.15
CA THR A 73 0.57 36.94 -1.11
C THR A 73 0.40 35.49 -0.78
N PHE A 74 -0.65 34.87 -1.33
CA PHE A 74 -0.89 33.43 -1.18
C PHE A 74 0.24 32.60 -1.80
N GLY A 75 0.78 33.01 -2.94
CA GLY A 75 1.90 32.37 -3.62
C GLY A 75 3.15 32.30 -2.75
N GLU A 76 3.49 33.44 -2.10
CA GLU A 76 4.63 33.51 -1.18
C GLU A 76 4.42 32.62 0.04
N LEU A 77 3.22 32.60 0.64
CA LEU A 77 2.90 31.78 1.78
C LEU A 77 2.97 30.28 1.46
N LYS A 78 2.38 29.83 0.33
CA LYS A 78 2.41 28.43 -0.07
C LYS A 78 3.82 27.93 -0.38
N LYS A 79 4.66 28.80 -0.99
CA LYS A 79 6.07 28.50 -1.28
C LYS A 79 6.87 28.33 0.01
N ASN A 80 6.78 29.29 0.92
CA ASN A 80 7.47 29.26 2.20
C ASN A 80 7.04 28.05 3.04
N TRP A 81 5.74 27.74 3.05
CA TRP A 81 5.24 26.51 3.70
C TRP A 81 5.82 25.25 3.08
N LEU A 82 5.84 25.15 1.74
CA LEU A 82 6.35 23.95 1.06
C LEU A 82 7.84 23.72 1.33
N GLU A 83 8.64 24.77 1.28
CA GLU A 83 10.08 24.75 1.57
C GLU A 83 10.35 24.24 2.99
N THR A 84 9.63 24.76 3.99
CA THR A 84 9.77 24.36 5.40
C THR A 84 9.28 22.93 5.63
N TRP A 85 8.13 22.58 5.06
CA TRP A 85 7.49 21.30 5.30
C TRP A 85 8.17 20.14 4.54
N SER A 86 8.73 20.39 3.36
CA SER A 86 9.35 19.37 2.51
C SER A 86 10.51 18.62 3.19
N VAL A 87 11.20 19.27 4.12
CA VAL A 87 12.32 18.68 4.87
C VAL A 87 11.86 17.51 5.75
N SER A 88 10.60 17.51 6.19
CA SER A 88 10.05 16.54 7.15
C SER A 88 9.32 15.36 6.50
N VAL A 89 9.22 15.28 5.16
CA VAL A 89 8.41 14.29 4.46
C VAL A 89 9.12 13.65 3.28
N LYS A 90 8.67 12.46 2.87
CA LYS A 90 9.23 11.75 1.72
C LYS A 90 8.95 12.51 0.40
N SER A 91 9.89 12.45 -0.55
CA SER A 91 9.86 13.16 -1.83
C SER A 91 8.55 12.98 -2.63
N GLN A 92 7.98 11.78 -2.64
CA GLN A 92 6.70 11.49 -3.29
C GLN A 92 5.53 12.28 -2.68
N THR A 93 5.56 12.52 -1.37
CA THR A 93 4.54 13.33 -0.70
C THR A 93 4.71 14.81 -1.08
N VAL A 94 5.95 15.28 -1.21
CA VAL A 94 6.25 16.64 -1.68
C VAL A 94 5.73 16.85 -3.10
N LYS A 95 6.02 15.94 -4.04
CA LYS A 95 5.53 16.02 -5.43
C LYS A 95 4.00 16.10 -5.50
N ARG A 96 3.31 15.27 -4.71
CA ARG A 96 1.84 15.28 -4.66
C ARG A 96 1.28 16.58 -4.11
N GLU A 97 1.87 17.12 -3.05
CA GLU A 97 1.44 18.40 -2.49
C GLU A 97 1.77 19.56 -3.42
N ALA A 98 2.93 19.56 -4.08
CA ALA A 98 3.29 20.57 -5.08
C ALA A 98 2.23 20.69 -6.19
N PHE A 99 1.75 19.54 -6.71
CA PHE A 99 0.66 19.52 -7.69
C PHE A 99 -0.67 20.09 -7.14
N VAL A 100 -0.99 19.82 -5.87
CA VAL A 100 -2.15 20.41 -5.21
C VAL A 100 -1.99 21.94 -5.09
N LEU A 101 -0.79 22.40 -4.74
CA LEU A 101 -0.48 23.82 -4.59
C LEU A 101 -0.55 24.58 -5.91
N GLU A 102 -0.12 23.96 -7.00
CA GLU A 102 -0.25 24.53 -8.35
C GLU A 102 -1.72 24.79 -8.68
N ARG A 103 -2.57 23.78 -8.52
CA ARG A 103 -4.02 23.90 -8.75
C ARG A 103 -4.71 24.89 -7.81
N LEU A 104 -4.27 24.97 -6.57
CA LEU A 104 -4.78 25.99 -5.64
C LEU A 104 -4.37 27.40 -6.10
N GLY A 105 -3.12 27.58 -6.60
CA GLY A 105 -2.65 28.82 -7.17
C GLY A 105 -3.48 29.28 -8.38
N GLU A 106 -3.88 28.34 -9.25
CA GLU A 106 -4.75 28.67 -10.39
C GLU A 106 -6.16 29.15 -9.99
N ILE A 107 -6.64 28.76 -8.82
CA ILE A 107 -8.02 29.08 -8.37
C ILE A 107 -8.04 30.30 -7.46
N ILE A 108 -7.11 30.38 -6.52
CA ILE A 108 -7.03 31.49 -5.55
C ILE A 108 -6.32 32.71 -6.19
N GLY A 109 -5.30 32.47 -7.01
CA GLY A 109 -4.38 33.44 -7.53
C GLY A 109 -3.15 33.59 -6.63
N ASP A 110 -1.96 33.37 -7.18
CA ASP A 110 -0.71 33.45 -6.40
C ASP A 110 -0.42 34.88 -5.89
N ASP A 111 -0.85 35.88 -6.65
CA ASP A 111 -0.69 37.33 -6.29
C ASP A 111 -1.78 37.82 -5.32
N TYR A 112 -2.70 36.92 -4.91
CA TYR A 112 -3.81 37.35 -4.05
C TYR A 112 -3.29 37.67 -2.64
N LEU A 113 -3.64 38.88 -2.14
CA LEU A 113 -3.18 39.35 -0.84
C LEU A 113 -3.83 38.55 0.30
N LEU A 114 -3.01 38.08 1.24
CA LEU A 114 -3.45 37.25 2.37
C LEU A 114 -4.50 37.94 3.24
N GLU A 115 -4.39 39.24 3.44
CA GLU A 115 -5.36 40.06 4.20
C GLU A 115 -6.76 40.11 3.57
N ARG A 116 -6.87 39.80 2.28
CA ARG A 116 -8.13 39.73 1.52
C ARG A 116 -8.74 38.34 1.44
N LEU A 117 -8.04 37.31 1.90
CA LEU A 117 -8.52 35.95 1.90
C LEU A 117 -9.50 35.67 3.06
N THR A 118 -10.77 35.98 2.80
CA THR A 118 -11.85 35.76 3.77
C THR A 118 -12.32 34.30 3.75
N PRO A 119 -12.93 33.79 4.85
CA PRO A 119 -13.52 32.45 4.87
C PRO A 119 -14.54 32.20 3.76
N LEU A 120 -15.35 33.22 3.41
CA LEU A 120 -16.33 33.10 2.32
C LEU A 120 -15.66 32.92 0.96
N LEU A 121 -14.58 33.65 0.70
CA LEU A 121 -13.81 33.52 -0.54
C LEU A 121 -13.18 32.13 -0.61
N MET A 122 -12.55 31.67 0.46
CA MET A 122 -11.96 30.33 0.52
C MET A 122 -12.99 29.21 0.33
N LYS A 123 -14.20 29.37 0.87
CA LYS A 123 -15.30 28.41 0.61
C LYS A 123 -15.65 28.37 -0.88
N LYS A 124 -15.73 29.52 -1.55
CA LYS A 124 -15.95 29.61 -3.01
C LYS A 124 -14.83 28.95 -3.80
N CYS A 125 -13.58 29.22 -3.44
CA CYS A 125 -12.40 28.60 -4.08
C CYS A 125 -12.42 27.08 -3.97
N LEU A 126 -12.77 26.54 -2.81
CA LEU A 126 -12.92 25.07 -2.63
C LEU A 126 -14.06 24.49 -3.48
N THR A 127 -15.19 25.19 -3.60
CA THR A 127 -16.29 24.79 -4.49
C THR A 127 -15.85 24.79 -5.94
N THR A 128 -15.20 25.85 -6.40
CA THR A 128 -14.64 25.94 -7.75
C THR A 128 -13.60 24.84 -8.02
N TYR A 129 -12.76 24.52 -7.03
CA TYR A 129 -11.81 23.42 -7.14
C TYR A 129 -12.54 22.07 -7.37
N MET A 130 -13.58 21.82 -6.58
CA MET A 130 -14.37 20.59 -6.70
C MET A 130 -15.02 20.45 -8.08
N GLU A 131 -15.56 21.55 -8.61
CA GLU A 131 -16.24 21.57 -9.92
C GLU A 131 -15.23 21.47 -11.07
N LYS A 132 -14.20 22.33 -11.08
CA LYS A 132 -13.18 22.40 -12.16
C LYS A 132 -12.45 21.06 -12.34
N TYR A 133 -12.12 20.36 -11.24
CA TYR A 133 -11.34 19.11 -11.29
C TYR A 133 -12.17 17.86 -11.01
N ASN A 134 -13.49 17.97 -10.94
CA ASN A 134 -14.40 16.88 -10.58
C ASN A 134 -13.91 16.08 -9.35
N ALA A 135 -13.47 16.83 -8.32
CA ALA A 135 -12.79 16.25 -7.19
C ALA A 135 -13.75 15.46 -6.26
N SER A 136 -13.35 14.26 -5.89
CA SER A 136 -14.10 13.45 -4.93
C SER A 136 -14.12 14.10 -3.53
N GLN A 137 -15.07 13.69 -2.68
CA GLN A 137 -15.14 14.18 -1.30
C GLN A 137 -13.85 13.89 -0.50
N SER A 138 -13.25 12.73 -0.71
CA SER A 138 -11.96 12.40 -0.08
C SER A 138 -10.85 13.34 -0.54
N THR A 139 -10.81 13.65 -1.84
CA THR A 139 -9.89 14.63 -2.41
C THR A 139 -10.11 16.00 -1.79
N MET A 140 -11.37 16.45 -1.67
CA MET A 140 -11.68 17.75 -1.06
C MET A 140 -11.29 17.82 0.43
N THR A 141 -11.44 16.71 1.16
CA THR A 141 -10.96 16.63 2.55
C THR A 141 -9.44 16.81 2.61
N HIS A 142 -8.70 16.18 1.70
CA HIS A 142 -7.25 16.37 1.59
C HIS A 142 -6.89 17.80 1.23
N ILE A 143 -7.53 18.40 0.21
CA ILE A 143 -7.30 19.79 -0.20
C ILE A 143 -7.54 20.76 0.98
N LYS A 144 -8.66 20.59 1.70
CA LYS A 144 -8.93 21.37 2.91
C LYS A 144 -7.84 21.20 3.97
N SER A 145 -7.35 19.98 4.17
CA SER A 145 -6.25 19.73 5.10
C SER A 145 -4.97 20.44 4.68
N THR A 146 -4.63 20.45 3.39
CA THR A 146 -3.48 21.18 2.85
C THR A 146 -3.65 22.69 3.04
N CYS A 147 -4.82 23.25 2.73
CA CYS A 147 -5.10 24.65 3.01
C CYS A 147 -4.96 24.99 4.50
N ASN A 148 -5.49 24.13 5.39
CA ASN A 148 -5.31 24.31 6.83
C ASN A 148 -3.84 24.39 7.25
N LYS A 149 -3.00 23.49 6.69
CA LYS A 149 -1.55 23.49 7.00
C LYS A 149 -0.89 24.79 6.55
N ILE A 150 -1.20 25.26 5.34
CA ILE A 150 -0.64 26.51 4.78
C ILE A 150 -1.04 27.72 5.64
N PHE A 151 -2.33 27.87 5.93
CA PHE A 151 -2.79 29.03 6.70
C PHE A 151 -2.40 28.95 8.18
N ASN A 152 -2.34 27.76 8.78
CA ASN A 152 -1.81 27.59 10.14
C ASN A 152 -0.31 27.92 10.20
N HIS A 153 0.45 27.62 9.15
CA HIS A 153 1.83 28.07 9.01
C HIS A 153 1.90 29.60 8.98
N GLY A 154 1.02 30.27 8.21
CA GLY A 154 0.93 31.72 8.20
C GLY A 154 0.60 32.31 9.57
N VAL A 155 -0.26 31.65 10.36
CA VAL A 155 -0.55 32.06 11.74
C VAL A 155 0.65 31.84 12.65
N LEU A 156 1.33 30.70 12.54
CA LEU A 156 2.52 30.37 13.32
C LEU A 156 3.65 31.41 13.13
N TYR A 157 3.80 31.89 11.91
CA TYR A 157 4.81 32.91 11.56
C TYR A 157 4.31 34.36 11.70
N ASN A 158 3.13 34.57 12.29
CA ASN A 158 2.49 35.87 12.46
C ASN A 158 2.28 36.66 11.15
N VAL A 159 2.17 35.97 10.02
CA VAL A 159 1.85 36.54 8.70
C VAL A 159 0.39 36.97 8.62
N ILE A 160 -0.48 36.14 9.21
CA ILE A 160 -1.92 36.39 9.33
C ILE A 160 -2.39 36.16 10.77
N PRO A 161 -3.37 36.93 11.26
CA PRO A 161 -3.83 36.81 12.66
C PRO A 161 -4.65 35.53 12.93
N PHE A 162 -5.32 34.97 11.92
CA PHE A 162 -6.12 33.75 12.02
C PHE A 162 -6.23 33.05 10.67
N SER A 163 -6.47 31.75 10.71
CA SER A 163 -6.67 30.95 9.51
C SER A 163 -8.08 31.14 8.95
N PRO A 164 -8.25 31.56 7.66
CA PRO A 164 -9.56 31.64 7.03
C PRO A 164 -10.26 30.30 6.89
N MET A 165 -9.52 29.21 7.08
CA MET A 165 -10.04 27.83 7.00
C MET A 165 -10.71 27.35 8.28
N SER A 166 -10.52 28.03 9.42
CA SER A 166 -10.92 27.57 10.76
C SER A 166 -12.44 27.30 10.88
N VAL A 167 -13.26 28.10 10.25
CA VAL A 167 -14.74 28.02 10.28
C VAL A 167 -15.33 27.25 9.10
N ILE A 168 -14.54 26.85 8.09
CA ILE A 168 -15.05 26.19 6.90
C ILE A 168 -15.33 24.72 7.19
N LYS A 169 -16.56 24.30 6.97
CA LYS A 169 -16.97 22.88 6.94
C LYS A 169 -17.27 22.46 5.51
N LEU A 170 -16.77 21.29 5.12
CA LEU A 170 -17.13 20.66 3.85
C LEU A 170 -18.44 19.93 4.03
N GLU A 171 -19.46 20.39 3.35
CA GLU A 171 -20.75 19.73 3.33
C GLU A 171 -20.73 18.59 2.32
N THR A 172 -21.24 17.44 2.72
CA THR A 172 -21.35 16.26 1.85
C THR A 172 -22.83 15.96 1.65
N SER A 173 -23.30 15.98 0.41
CA SER A 173 -24.68 15.61 0.11
C SER A 173 -24.96 14.13 0.48
N LEU A 174 -26.21 13.82 0.81
CA LEU A 174 -26.63 12.45 1.09
C LEU A 174 -26.39 11.52 -0.10
N GLU A 175 -26.57 12.03 -1.33
CA GLU A 175 -26.31 11.29 -2.57
C GLU A 175 -24.85 10.88 -2.67
N LYS A 176 -23.89 11.80 -2.48
CA LYS A 176 -22.44 11.50 -2.47
C LYS A 176 -22.05 10.50 -1.38
N LYS A 177 -22.72 10.56 -0.21
CA LYS A 177 -22.52 9.55 0.85
C LYS A 177 -23.02 8.16 0.42
N ARG A 178 -24.18 8.08 -0.26
CA ARG A 178 -24.74 6.83 -0.80
C ARG A 178 -23.84 6.25 -1.90
N GLU A 179 -23.36 7.08 -2.82
CA GLU A 179 -22.41 6.66 -3.87
C GLU A 179 -21.10 6.16 -3.27
N ALA A 180 -20.55 6.85 -2.27
CA ALA A 180 -19.33 6.42 -1.58
C ALA A 180 -19.52 5.09 -0.83
N LYS A 181 -20.74 4.83 -0.30
CA LYS A 181 -21.09 3.53 0.29
C LYS A 181 -21.14 2.46 -0.80
N LYS A 182 -21.86 2.67 -1.89
CA LYS A 182 -21.93 1.73 -3.03
C LYS A 182 -20.51 1.38 -3.54
N LYS A 183 -19.65 2.39 -3.74
CA LYS A 183 -18.25 2.18 -4.17
C LYS A 183 -17.42 1.38 -3.16
N ARG A 184 -17.73 1.42 -1.87
CA ARG A 184 -17.09 0.55 -0.87
C ARG A 184 -17.59 -0.88 -0.98
N ASP A 185 -18.89 -1.06 -1.12
CA ASP A 185 -19.52 -2.38 -1.21
C ASP A 185 -19.06 -3.15 -2.47
N THR A 186 -18.72 -2.46 -3.57
CA THR A 186 -18.14 -3.10 -4.76
C THR A 186 -16.71 -3.62 -4.55
N LYS A 187 -16.01 -3.21 -3.51
CA LYS A 187 -14.62 -3.65 -3.22
C LYS A 187 -14.54 -4.88 -2.34
N PHE A 188 -15.65 -5.27 -1.73
CA PHE A 188 -15.74 -6.46 -0.89
C PHE A 188 -16.37 -7.59 -1.69
N LEU A 189 -15.72 -8.75 -1.69
CA LEU A 189 -16.22 -9.96 -2.35
C LEU A 189 -16.88 -10.88 -1.33
N GLU A 190 -18.03 -11.41 -1.67
CA GLU A 190 -18.65 -12.51 -0.96
C GLU A 190 -17.97 -13.84 -1.31
N ILE A 191 -18.22 -14.88 -0.53
CA ILE A 191 -17.54 -16.18 -0.66
C ILE A 191 -17.66 -16.76 -2.08
N HIS A 192 -18.85 -16.74 -2.66
CA HIS A 192 -19.07 -17.25 -4.01
C HIS A 192 -18.36 -16.39 -5.08
N GLU A 193 -18.25 -15.08 -4.85
CA GLU A 193 -17.51 -14.16 -5.72
C GLU A 193 -16.00 -14.39 -5.62
N ILE A 194 -15.47 -14.68 -4.40
CA ILE A 194 -14.06 -15.04 -4.20
C ILE A 194 -13.73 -16.31 -4.99
N ARG A 195 -14.59 -17.33 -4.93
CA ARG A 195 -14.37 -18.59 -5.68
C ARG A 195 -14.27 -18.31 -7.18
N ALA A 196 -15.27 -17.62 -7.75
CA ALA A 196 -15.25 -17.27 -9.16
C ALA A 196 -14.04 -16.43 -9.56
N PHE A 197 -13.64 -15.49 -8.70
CA PHE A 197 -12.50 -14.63 -8.92
C PHE A 197 -11.18 -15.41 -8.93
N PHE A 198 -10.91 -16.22 -7.90
CA PHE A 198 -9.67 -17.00 -7.82
C PHE A 198 -9.60 -18.08 -8.89
N GLU A 199 -10.70 -18.73 -9.24
CA GLU A 199 -10.75 -19.68 -10.36
C GLU A 199 -10.42 -18.99 -11.68
N THR A 200 -10.95 -17.79 -11.94
CA THR A 200 -10.62 -17.03 -13.14
C THR A 200 -9.17 -16.53 -13.13
N LEU A 201 -8.66 -16.10 -11.97
CA LEU A 201 -7.27 -15.65 -11.80
C LEU A 201 -6.27 -16.80 -12.00
N SER A 202 -6.60 -18.03 -11.56
CA SER A 202 -5.73 -19.20 -11.72
C SER A 202 -5.44 -19.57 -13.18
N ARG A 203 -6.27 -19.13 -14.11
CA ARG A 203 -6.11 -19.35 -15.56
C ARG A 203 -5.17 -18.35 -16.22
N ARG A 204 -4.63 -17.38 -15.47
CA ARG A 204 -3.69 -16.39 -16.04
C ARG A 204 -2.33 -17.03 -16.32
N ARG A 205 -1.67 -16.52 -17.37
CA ARG A 205 -0.40 -17.06 -17.86
C ARG A 205 0.69 -17.12 -16.78
N ASN A 206 0.83 -16.04 -15.98
CA ASN A 206 1.81 -16.00 -14.89
C ASN A 206 1.14 -16.37 -13.55
N PRO A 207 1.45 -17.54 -12.99
CA PRO A 207 0.84 -18.01 -11.74
C PRO A 207 1.27 -17.20 -10.51
N ASN A 208 2.31 -16.35 -10.60
CA ASN A 208 2.71 -15.48 -9.50
C ASN A 208 1.60 -14.52 -9.07
N TYR A 209 0.74 -14.08 -10.00
CA TYR A 209 -0.39 -13.20 -9.64
C TYR A 209 -1.46 -13.92 -8.82
N TYR A 210 -1.68 -15.21 -9.08
CA TYR A 210 -2.59 -16.04 -8.30
C TYR A 210 -2.04 -16.27 -6.87
N ASP A 211 -0.79 -16.70 -6.76
CA ASP A 211 -0.15 -16.94 -5.48
C ASP A 211 0.01 -15.64 -4.67
N LEU A 212 0.33 -14.52 -5.31
CA LEU A 212 0.34 -13.20 -4.68
C LEU A 212 -1.03 -12.82 -4.10
N ALA A 213 -2.12 -13.08 -4.85
CA ALA A 213 -3.47 -12.80 -4.38
C ALA A 213 -3.82 -13.61 -3.12
N ILE A 214 -3.42 -14.89 -3.07
CA ILE A 214 -3.56 -15.75 -1.87
C ILE A 214 -2.80 -15.14 -0.69
N VAL A 215 -1.53 -14.79 -0.89
CA VAL A 215 -0.71 -14.23 0.19
C VAL A 215 -1.31 -12.91 0.68
N LEU A 216 -1.74 -12.00 -0.20
CA LEU A 216 -2.37 -10.74 0.19
C LEU A 216 -3.68 -10.95 0.96
N LEU A 217 -4.49 -11.94 0.55
CA LEU A 217 -5.76 -12.25 1.23
C LEU A 217 -5.54 -12.77 2.66
N PHE A 218 -4.55 -13.64 2.86
CA PHE A 218 -4.32 -14.29 4.15
C PHE A 218 -3.30 -13.59 5.06
N SER A 219 -2.51 -12.65 4.54
CA SER A 219 -1.58 -11.84 5.34
C SER A 219 -2.11 -10.44 5.65
N GLY A 220 -2.96 -9.88 4.79
CA GLY A 220 -3.40 -8.49 4.86
C GLY A 220 -2.32 -7.48 4.51
N LEU A 221 -1.24 -7.86 3.82
CA LEU A 221 -0.16 -6.99 3.39
C LEU A 221 -0.60 -5.87 2.45
N ARG A 222 0.13 -4.76 2.46
CA ARG A 222 0.08 -3.79 1.36
C ARG A 222 0.85 -4.36 0.16
N ILE A 223 0.44 -3.99 -1.06
CA ILE A 223 1.11 -4.50 -2.28
C ILE A 223 2.62 -4.16 -2.33
N GLY A 224 3.05 -3.03 -1.78
CA GLY A 224 4.46 -2.69 -1.69
C GLY A 224 5.25 -3.55 -0.69
N GLU A 225 4.60 -4.00 0.40
CA GLU A 225 5.17 -4.93 1.38
C GLU A 225 5.27 -6.37 0.81
N ALA A 226 4.44 -6.71 -0.18
CA ALA A 226 4.43 -8.03 -0.81
C ALA A 226 5.59 -8.28 -1.79
N ALA A 227 6.49 -7.32 -1.97
CA ALA A 227 7.72 -7.51 -2.74
C ALA A 227 8.90 -8.04 -1.89
N PHE A 228 8.61 -8.70 -0.76
CA PHE A 228 9.59 -9.30 0.13
C PHE A 228 10.50 -10.32 -0.58
N THR A 229 11.66 -10.62 0.04
CA THR A 229 12.64 -11.57 -0.42
C THR A 229 12.44 -12.95 0.23
N LYS A 230 13.13 -13.98 -0.26
CA LYS A 230 13.04 -15.32 0.34
C LYS A 230 13.55 -15.37 1.78
N ASP A 231 14.49 -14.51 2.14
CA ASP A 231 15.09 -14.46 3.47
C ASP A 231 14.14 -13.87 4.52
N ASP A 232 13.11 -13.16 4.09
CA ASP A 232 12.06 -12.62 4.95
C ASP A 232 11.00 -13.68 5.36
N PHE A 233 11.07 -14.89 4.77
CA PHE A 233 10.08 -15.96 5.02
C PHE A 233 10.68 -17.15 5.74
N ASP A 234 10.29 -17.35 7.00
CA ASP A 234 10.58 -18.56 7.76
C ASP A 234 9.57 -19.67 7.41
N ALA A 235 9.98 -20.59 6.56
CA ALA A 235 9.13 -21.68 6.07
C ALA A 235 8.81 -22.72 7.16
N GLU A 236 9.67 -22.91 8.17
CA GLU A 236 9.45 -23.88 9.24
C GLU A 236 8.38 -23.39 10.22
N ARG A 237 8.43 -22.10 10.56
CA ARG A 237 7.47 -21.46 11.46
C ARG A 237 6.23 -20.93 10.75
N GLY A 238 6.27 -20.82 9.42
CA GLY A 238 5.20 -20.19 8.63
C GLY A 238 5.04 -18.70 8.92
N VAL A 239 6.14 -17.99 9.15
CA VAL A 239 6.16 -16.58 9.53
C VAL A 239 6.82 -15.75 8.45
N LEU A 240 6.21 -14.63 8.08
CA LEU A 240 6.74 -13.64 7.17
C LEU A 240 7.11 -12.37 7.93
N HIS A 241 8.37 -11.98 7.88
CA HIS A 241 8.88 -10.73 8.44
C HIS A 241 8.68 -9.57 7.46
N ILE A 242 8.14 -8.46 7.93
CA ILE A 242 7.82 -7.28 7.13
C ILE A 242 8.50 -6.06 7.73
N ASP A 243 9.60 -5.63 7.16
CA ASP A 243 10.40 -4.47 7.56
C ASP A 243 10.52 -3.42 6.45
N LYS A 244 10.29 -3.82 5.19
CA LYS A 244 10.55 -3.01 4.00
C LYS A 244 9.38 -2.98 3.02
N ALA A 245 9.39 -2.01 2.13
CA ALA A 245 8.42 -1.88 1.04
C ALA A 245 9.08 -1.41 -0.25
N LEU A 246 8.68 -1.98 -1.38
CA LEU A 246 9.17 -1.62 -2.70
C LEU A 246 8.77 -0.19 -3.07
N GLN A 247 9.75 0.61 -3.47
CA GLN A 247 9.59 1.92 -4.06
C GLN A 247 9.75 1.80 -5.58
N TYR A 248 8.71 2.17 -6.32
CA TYR A 248 8.66 1.99 -7.79
C TYR A 248 7.94 3.13 -8.53
N HIS A 249 7.30 4.06 -7.80
CA HIS A 249 6.55 5.15 -8.41
C HIS A 249 7.49 6.18 -9.05
N ASP A 250 7.22 6.51 -10.31
CA ASP A 250 8.02 7.43 -11.14
C ASP A 250 9.48 6.97 -11.34
N LEU A 251 9.74 5.67 -11.21
CA LEU A 251 11.05 5.06 -11.39
C LEU A 251 11.02 4.06 -12.56
N LYS A 252 12.15 3.90 -13.24
CA LYS A 252 12.35 2.79 -14.16
C LYS A 252 12.51 1.49 -13.37
N VAL A 253 12.25 0.34 -14.00
CA VAL A 253 12.36 -0.97 -13.35
C VAL A 253 13.75 -1.19 -12.73
N SER A 254 14.81 -0.72 -13.41
CA SER A 254 16.20 -0.80 -12.93
C SER A 254 16.51 0.11 -11.73
N GLU A 255 15.60 1.04 -11.40
CA GLU A 255 15.74 2.00 -10.32
C GLU A 255 14.87 1.63 -9.10
N PHE A 256 14.15 0.51 -9.16
CA PHE A 256 13.34 0.03 -8.04
C PHE A 256 14.25 -0.33 -6.86
N TYR A 257 13.84 0.09 -5.68
CA TYR A 257 14.59 -0.20 -4.45
C TYR A 257 13.65 -0.47 -3.28
N PHE A 258 14.15 -1.16 -2.27
CA PHE A 258 13.46 -1.33 -1.01
C PHE A 258 13.78 -0.16 -0.08
N ASP A 259 12.77 0.33 0.59
CA ASP A 259 12.86 1.37 1.61
C ASP A 259 12.16 0.87 2.88
N ASP A 260 12.62 1.33 4.03
CA ASP A 260 12.00 0.99 5.31
C ASP A 260 10.52 1.34 5.31
N THR A 261 9.75 0.59 6.06
CA THR A 261 8.33 0.85 6.22
C THR A 261 8.09 2.24 6.82
N LYS A 262 6.97 2.88 6.44
CA LYS A 262 6.69 4.30 6.78
C LYS A 262 6.50 4.58 8.27
N THR A 263 6.31 3.56 9.09
CA THR A 263 6.02 3.69 10.52
C THR A 263 6.66 2.54 11.28
N ILE A 264 7.07 2.79 12.51
CA ILE A 264 7.64 1.77 13.42
C ILE A 264 6.69 0.56 13.58
N ASN A 265 5.38 0.78 13.57
CA ASN A 265 4.38 -0.29 13.68
C ASN A 265 4.20 -1.12 12.39
N ALA A 266 4.91 -0.78 11.33
CA ALA A 266 4.86 -1.54 10.09
C ALA A 266 5.92 -2.65 10.04
N ASP A 267 6.96 -2.57 10.86
CA ASP A 267 7.90 -3.65 11.16
C ASP A 267 7.17 -4.68 12.04
N ARG A 268 6.97 -5.88 11.51
CA ARG A 268 6.15 -6.91 12.16
C ARG A 268 6.33 -8.29 11.56
N ASP A 269 6.12 -9.29 12.38
CA ASP A 269 6.00 -10.69 11.99
C ASP A 269 4.54 -11.06 11.73
N VAL A 270 4.29 -11.70 10.59
CA VAL A 270 2.96 -12.14 10.19
C VAL A 270 2.96 -13.67 10.04
N ALA A 271 2.33 -14.37 11.00
CA ALA A 271 2.11 -15.80 10.88
C ALA A 271 1.08 -16.10 9.78
N LEU A 272 1.33 -17.09 8.94
CA LEU A 272 0.57 -17.41 7.76
C LEU A 272 -0.07 -18.81 7.84
N PRO A 273 -1.30 -18.98 7.33
CA PRO A 273 -1.86 -20.30 7.18
C PRO A 273 -1.12 -21.08 6.08
N LYS A 274 -1.18 -22.40 6.15
CA LYS A 274 -0.46 -23.31 5.25
C LYS A 274 -0.66 -22.97 3.77
N VAL A 275 -1.86 -22.59 3.35
CA VAL A 275 -2.16 -22.24 1.96
C VAL A 275 -1.32 -21.05 1.47
N ALA A 276 -1.09 -20.05 2.32
CA ALA A 276 -0.25 -18.89 1.99
C ALA A 276 1.24 -19.27 2.00
N CYS A 277 1.68 -20.09 2.95
CA CYS A 277 3.06 -20.62 2.97
C CYS A 277 3.36 -21.42 1.69
N ASP A 278 2.46 -22.31 1.29
CA ASP A 278 2.60 -23.09 0.07
C ASP A 278 2.65 -22.19 -1.18
N ALA A 279 1.88 -21.08 -1.20
CA ALA A 279 1.92 -20.10 -2.30
C ALA A 279 3.27 -19.39 -2.37
N ILE A 280 3.85 -18.99 -1.24
CA ILE A 280 5.20 -18.39 -1.18
C ILE A 280 6.25 -19.38 -1.67
N LEU A 281 6.23 -20.61 -1.20
CA LEU A 281 7.19 -21.67 -1.60
C LEU A 281 7.13 -21.94 -3.11
N ARG A 282 5.92 -21.96 -3.70
CA ARG A 282 5.78 -22.07 -5.17
C ARG A 282 6.38 -20.90 -5.90
N ALA A 283 6.18 -19.67 -5.37
CA ALA A 283 6.74 -18.46 -5.98
C ALA A 283 8.28 -18.42 -5.87
N ILE A 284 8.84 -18.84 -4.74
CA ILE A 284 10.30 -18.97 -4.56
C ILE A 284 10.89 -19.91 -5.61
N ARG A 285 10.34 -21.11 -5.75
CA ARG A 285 10.81 -22.09 -6.78
C ARG A 285 10.77 -21.49 -8.18
N ARG A 286 9.66 -20.81 -8.53
CA ARG A 286 9.55 -20.17 -9.85
C ARG A 286 10.55 -19.04 -10.06
N SER A 287 10.88 -18.30 -9.00
CA SER A 287 11.89 -17.24 -9.11
C SER A 287 13.30 -17.83 -9.30
N GLU A 288 13.62 -18.93 -8.63
CA GLU A 288 14.87 -19.67 -8.81
C GLU A 288 14.97 -20.30 -10.22
N ASP A 289 13.88 -20.91 -10.70
CA ASP A 289 13.79 -21.45 -12.06
C ASP A 289 13.97 -20.34 -13.11
N PHE A 290 13.38 -19.17 -12.90
CA PHE A 290 13.54 -18.00 -13.76
C PHE A 290 14.99 -17.53 -13.78
N ASP A 291 15.65 -17.41 -12.62
CA ASP A 291 17.04 -16.97 -12.53
C ASP A 291 17.98 -17.95 -13.28
N CYS A 292 17.77 -19.25 -13.12
CA CYS A 292 18.48 -20.26 -13.87
C CYS A 292 18.27 -20.13 -15.39
N TYR A 293 17.02 -19.95 -15.82
CA TYR A 293 16.67 -19.76 -17.23
C TYR A 293 17.28 -18.47 -17.81
N ALA A 294 17.13 -17.34 -17.12
CA ALA A 294 17.62 -16.04 -17.55
C ALA A 294 19.15 -15.99 -17.66
N ASN A 295 19.84 -16.67 -16.73
CA ASN A 295 21.31 -16.80 -16.79
C ASN A 295 21.78 -17.66 -18.01
N ALA A 296 21.02 -18.71 -18.33
CA ALA A 296 21.31 -19.55 -19.50
C ALA A 296 20.92 -18.91 -20.83
N ASN A 297 19.96 -17.98 -20.83
CA ASN A 297 19.39 -17.32 -21.99
C ASN A 297 19.36 -15.79 -21.78
N PRO A 298 20.50 -15.09 -21.82
CA PRO A 298 20.57 -13.66 -21.57
C PRO A 298 19.68 -12.87 -22.52
N CYS A 299 18.85 -11.96 -21.96
CA CYS A 299 17.97 -11.10 -22.72
C CYS A 299 17.91 -9.72 -22.03
N GLU A 300 17.99 -8.64 -22.80
CA GLU A 300 17.92 -7.26 -22.27
C GLU A 300 16.58 -6.95 -21.59
N ALA A 301 15.53 -7.68 -21.92
CA ALA A 301 14.22 -7.51 -21.27
C ALA A 301 14.15 -8.13 -19.87
N PHE A 302 15.08 -9.00 -19.52
CA PHE A 302 15.08 -9.66 -18.22
C PHE A 302 15.69 -8.76 -17.13
N THR A 303 15.02 -8.75 -15.98
CA THR A 303 15.46 -8.01 -14.79
C THR A 303 15.66 -9.00 -13.64
N PHE A 304 16.85 -8.99 -13.05
CA PHE A 304 17.09 -9.76 -11.83
C PHE A 304 16.58 -8.98 -10.63
N SER A 305 15.85 -9.67 -9.75
CA SER A 305 15.28 -9.09 -8.54
C SER A 305 15.30 -10.12 -7.42
N GLU A 306 15.49 -9.66 -6.19
CA GLU A 306 15.42 -10.52 -5.00
C GLU A 306 13.97 -10.79 -4.56
N SER A 307 12.99 -10.07 -5.12
CA SER A 307 11.58 -10.26 -4.79
C SER A 307 11.09 -11.66 -5.14
N VAL A 308 10.31 -12.27 -4.25
CA VAL A 308 9.69 -13.58 -4.45
C VAL A 308 8.65 -13.55 -5.57
N PHE A 309 7.81 -12.52 -5.61
CA PHE A 309 6.77 -12.39 -6.64
C PHE A 309 7.26 -11.52 -7.80
N ARG A 310 7.48 -12.16 -8.95
CA ARG A 310 8.02 -11.52 -10.15
C ARG A 310 7.08 -11.61 -11.35
N THR A 311 7.20 -10.64 -12.22
CA THR A 311 6.60 -10.68 -13.56
C THR A 311 7.30 -11.73 -14.41
N GLU A 312 6.81 -11.96 -15.64
CA GLU A 312 7.44 -12.85 -16.62
C GLU A 312 8.80 -12.35 -17.13
N TYR A 313 9.18 -11.12 -16.80
CA TYR A 313 10.48 -10.53 -17.11
C TYR A 313 11.41 -10.45 -15.90
N GLY A 314 11.02 -11.03 -14.77
CA GLY A 314 11.83 -11.09 -13.55
C GLY A 314 11.72 -9.86 -12.64
N SER A 315 11.08 -8.77 -13.07
CA SER A 315 10.87 -7.58 -12.23
C SER A 315 9.85 -7.85 -11.12
N PRO A 316 9.92 -7.15 -9.97
CA PRO A 316 8.91 -7.26 -8.92
C PRO A 316 7.51 -6.92 -9.42
N ILE A 317 6.50 -7.62 -8.91
CA ILE A 317 5.10 -7.27 -9.20
C ILE A 317 4.74 -5.99 -8.45
N THR A 318 4.38 -4.94 -9.21
CA THR A 318 3.95 -3.65 -8.69
C THR A 318 2.42 -3.56 -8.58
N SER A 319 1.93 -2.52 -7.90
CA SER A 319 0.48 -2.22 -7.91
C SER A 319 -0.07 -1.98 -9.31
N HIS A 320 0.74 -1.44 -10.23
CA HIS A 320 0.30 -1.19 -11.60
C HIS A 320 0.15 -2.51 -12.37
N SER A 321 1.20 -3.34 -12.42
CA SER A 321 1.16 -4.62 -13.12
C SER A 321 0.08 -5.55 -12.58
N PHE A 322 -0.15 -5.55 -11.26
CA PHE A 322 -1.21 -6.36 -10.67
C PHE A 322 -2.61 -5.83 -11.03
N ARG A 323 -2.85 -4.51 -11.01
CA ARG A 323 -4.14 -3.93 -11.45
C ARG A 323 -4.49 -4.30 -12.89
N GLU A 324 -3.52 -4.34 -13.79
CA GLU A 324 -3.70 -4.80 -15.18
C GLU A 324 -4.26 -6.24 -15.23
N VAL A 325 -3.68 -7.13 -14.43
CA VAL A 325 -4.15 -8.52 -14.36
C VAL A 325 -5.54 -8.61 -13.75
N LEU A 326 -5.79 -7.89 -12.65
CA LEU A 326 -7.10 -7.83 -11.98
C LEU A 326 -8.18 -7.31 -12.94
N ALA A 327 -7.90 -6.24 -13.69
CA ALA A 327 -8.82 -5.70 -14.68
C ALA A 327 -9.17 -6.71 -15.79
N ARG A 328 -8.20 -7.52 -16.23
CA ARG A 328 -8.46 -8.60 -17.21
C ARG A 328 -9.33 -9.70 -16.61
N VAL A 329 -9.13 -10.05 -15.33
CA VAL A 329 -9.97 -11.01 -14.61
C VAL A 329 -11.40 -10.49 -14.49
N GLU A 330 -11.58 -9.23 -14.09
CA GLU A 330 -12.90 -8.60 -13.99
C GLU A 330 -13.61 -8.53 -15.35
N THR A 331 -12.88 -8.22 -16.42
CA THR A 331 -13.43 -8.20 -17.78
C THR A 331 -13.95 -9.58 -18.20
N GLU A 332 -13.22 -10.66 -17.86
CA GLU A 332 -13.67 -12.03 -18.14
C GLU A 332 -14.89 -12.40 -17.28
N LEU A 333 -14.87 -12.06 -15.98
CA LEU A 333 -16.00 -12.31 -15.08
C LEU A 333 -17.26 -11.52 -15.52
N THR A 334 -17.11 -10.25 -15.89
CA THR A 334 -18.25 -9.44 -16.38
C THR A 334 -18.92 -10.07 -17.58
N LYS A 335 -18.15 -10.75 -18.45
CA LYS A 335 -18.69 -11.41 -19.64
C LYS A 335 -19.32 -12.78 -19.36
N ASN A 336 -18.67 -13.58 -18.52
CA ASN A 336 -18.93 -15.01 -18.44
C ASN A 336 -19.46 -15.48 -17.08
N CYS A 337 -19.54 -14.60 -16.07
CA CYS A 337 -19.84 -15.00 -14.68
C CYS A 337 -21.29 -15.53 -14.55
N GLU A 338 -22.23 -14.90 -15.24
CA GLU A 338 -23.64 -15.32 -15.18
C GLU A 338 -23.84 -16.73 -15.78
N GLU A 339 -23.17 -17.02 -16.89
CA GLU A 339 -23.22 -18.33 -17.54
C GLU A 339 -22.50 -19.42 -16.72
N ARG A 340 -21.32 -19.09 -16.15
CA ARG A 340 -20.47 -20.08 -15.46
C ARG A 340 -20.86 -20.33 -14.01
N TYR A 341 -21.30 -19.26 -13.30
CA TYR A 341 -21.47 -19.25 -11.85
C TYR A 341 -22.89 -18.85 -11.41
N GLY A 342 -23.77 -18.48 -12.33
CA GLY A 342 -25.19 -18.15 -12.04
C GLY A 342 -25.43 -16.78 -11.42
N PHE A 343 -24.44 -15.87 -11.43
CA PHE A 343 -24.61 -14.51 -10.92
C PHE A 343 -23.87 -13.47 -11.77
N LYS A 344 -24.30 -12.20 -11.68
CA LYS A 344 -23.66 -11.09 -12.41
C LYS A 344 -22.51 -10.52 -11.61
N TRP A 345 -21.35 -10.35 -12.26
CA TRP A 345 -20.21 -9.69 -11.66
C TRP A 345 -20.40 -8.17 -11.63
N THR A 346 -20.37 -7.57 -10.44
CA THR A 346 -20.54 -6.12 -10.23
C THR A 346 -19.44 -5.51 -9.38
N LYS A 347 -18.40 -6.28 -9.08
CA LYS A 347 -17.34 -5.90 -8.16
C LYS A 347 -16.16 -5.26 -8.88
N HIS A 348 -15.40 -4.47 -8.11
CA HIS A 348 -14.13 -3.87 -8.56
C HIS A 348 -13.03 -4.19 -7.57
N VAL A 349 -12.11 -5.06 -7.98
CA VAL A 349 -11.01 -5.59 -7.16
C VAL A 349 -9.73 -4.82 -7.42
N THR A 350 -9.12 -4.33 -6.38
CA THR A 350 -7.82 -3.69 -6.41
C THR A 350 -6.85 -4.46 -5.50
N PRO A 351 -5.53 -4.29 -5.61
CA PRO A 351 -4.59 -4.92 -4.67
C PRO A 351 -4.94 -4.64 -3.19
N HIS A 352 -5.50 -3.47 -2.89
CA HIS A 352 -5.92 -3.13 -1.53
C HIS A 352 -7.22 -3.80 -1.08
N SER A 353 -8.02 -4.31 -2.02
CA SER A 353 -9.26 -5.05 -1.71
C SER A 353 -8.98 -6.35 -0.94
N PHE A 354 -7.86 -7.02 -1.21
CA PHE A 354 -7.45 -8.23 -0.46
C PHE A 354 -7.22 -7.92 1.01
N ARG A 355 -6.56 -6.82 1.32
CA ARG A 355 -6.36 -6.36 2.70
C ARG A 355 -7.69 -5.97 3.37
N HIS A 356 -8.60 -5.33 2.66
CA HIS A 356 -9.94 -5.05 3.19
C HIS A 356 -10.72 -6.33 3.47
N MET A 357 -10.67 -7.31 2.57
CA MET A 357 -11.28 -8.63 2.78
C MET A 357 -10.68 -9.33 3.99
N HIS A 358 -9.35 -9.35 4.12
CA HIS A 358 -8.65 -9.92 5.27
C HIS A 358 -9.17 -9.36 6.60
N ILE A 359 -9.20 -8.02 6.73
CA ILE A 359 -9.68 -7.35 7.94
C ILE A 359 -11.15 -7.68 8.20
N THR A 360 -11.99 -7.59 7.18
CA THR A 360 -13.45 -7.83 7.32
C THR A 360 -13.75 -9.25 7.72
N TYR A 361 -13.06 -10.24 7.14
CA TYR A 361 -13.27 -11.64 7.50
C TYR A 361 -12.80 -11.96 8.92
N LEU A 362 -11.68 -11.39 9.37
CA LEU A 362 -11.23 -11.55 10.76
C LEU A 362 -12.17 -10.87 11.78
N GLN A 363 -12.96 -9.89 11.34
CA GLN A 363 -13.98 -9.22 12.15
C GLN A 363 -15.37 -9.87 12.06
N SER A 364 -15.57 -10.85 11.15
CA SER A 364 -16.87 -11.49 10.98
C SER A 364 -17.27 -12.34 12.18
N GLU A 365 -18.57 -12.55 12.34
CA GLU A 365 -19.12 -13.36 13.42
C GLU A 365 -18.50 -14.78 13.44
N GLY A 366 -18.08 -15.21 14.62
CA GLY A 366 -17.45 -16.54 14.82
C GLY A 366 -15.93 -16.56 14.74
N MET A 367 -15.25 -15.49 14.29
CA MET A 367 -13.78 -15.44 14.21
C MET A 367 -13.09 -15.04 15.52
N SER A 368 -13.74 -14.30 16.39
CA SER A 368 -13.29 -13.92 17.75
C SER A 368 -11.87 -13.33 17.85
N VAL A 369 -11.36 -12.72 16.77
CA VAL A 369 -10.04 -12.09 16.75
C VAL A 369 -10.16 -10.67 17.28
N ALA A 370 -9.34 -10.31 18.27
CA ALA A 370 -9.36 -8.97 18.83
C ALA A 370 -8.96 -7.92 17.78
N ILE A 371 -9.67 -6.78 17.76
CA ILE A 371 -9.39 -5.69 16.81
C ILE A 371 -7.94 -5.23 16.91
N LYS A 372 -7.37 -5.20 18.11
CA LYS A 372 -5.97 -4.86 18.36
C LYS A 372 -5.02 -5.80 17.59
N GLU A 373 -5.25 -7.10 17.67
CA GLU A 373 -4.44 -8.11 16.97
C GLU A 373 -4.54 -7.95 15.45
N ILE A 374 -5.75 -7.69 14.94
CA ILE A 374 -5.94 -7.41 13.51
C ILE A 374 -5.13 -6.17 13.10
N MET A 375 -5.15 -5.11 13.90
CA MET A 375 -4.41 -3.87 13.60
C MET A 375 -2.90 -4.06 13.64
N GLU A 376 -2.38 -4.76 14.63
CA GLU A 376 -0.96 -5.11 14.72
C GLU A 376 -0.55 -5.96 13.51
N ARG A 377 -1.34 -6.98 13.19
CA ARG A 377 -1.11 -7.86 12.04
C ARG A 377 -1.04 -7.11 10.71
N VAL A 378 -1.91 -6.14 10.49
CA VAL A 378 -1.91 -5.36 9.25
C VAL A 378 -1.02 -4.12 9.30
N GLY A 379 -0.45 -3.74 10.44
CA GLY A 379 0.38 -2.56 10.61
C GLY A 379 -0.40 -1.25 10.40
N HIS A 380 -1.51 -1.05 11.11
CA HIS A 380 -2.27 0.20 11.11
C HIS A 380 -1.69 1.18 12.13
N ALA A 381 -1.36 2.40 11.68
CA ALA A 381 -0.75 3.44 12.53
C ALA A 381 -1.74 4.12 13.50
N ASN A 382 -3.05 4.08 13.23
CA ASN A 382 -4.07 4.72 14.06
C ASN A 382 -4.54 3.82 15.20
N TYR A 383 -3.67 3.61 16.15
CA TYR A 383 -3.90 2.82 17.33
C TYR A 383 -4.84 3.51 18.34
N GLU A 384 -4.75 4.83 18.48
CA GLU A 384 -5.49 5.61 19.49
C GLU A 384 -7.01 5.52 19.36
N THR A 385 -7.52 5.48 18.13
CA THR A 385 -8.98 5.37 17.88
C THR A 385 -9.54 3.99 18.22
N THR A 386 -8.72 2.97 18.25
CA THR A 386 -9.14 1.58 18.52
C THR A 386 -8.97 1.21 19.98
N MET A 387 -8.02 1.83 20.68
CA MET A 387 -7.77 1.61 22.12
C MET A 387 -8.94 1.98 23.01
N LEU A 388 -9.82 2.87 22.59
CA LEU A 388 -11.03 3.25 23.34
C LEU A 388 -12.04 2.11 23.51
N TYR A 389 -11.89 1.01 22.76
CA TYR A 389 -12.85 -0.10 22.72
C TYR A 389 -12.31 -1.46 23.15
N THR A 390 -11.00 -1.59 23.45
CA THR A 390 -10.39 -2.88 23.75
C THR A 390 -9.88 -2.97 25.18
N HIS A 391 -10.72 -3.44 26.06
CA HIS A 391 -10.33 -4.05 27.35
C HIS A 391 -10.29 -5.58 27.24
N SER A 392 -9.70 -6.16 26.22
CA SER A 392 -9.54 -7.62 26.11
C SER A 392 -8.07 -8.00 26.01
N GLN A 393 -7.70 -9.01 26.80
CA GLN A 393 -6.39 -9.65 26.75
C GLN A 393 -6.14 -10.15 25.32
N GLY A 394 -4.95 -9.83 24.77
CA GLY A 394 -4.60 -10.13 23.39
C GLY A 394 -4.77 -11.60 23.05
N ALA A 395 -5.49 -11.88 21.98
CA ALA A 395 -5.50 -13.19 21.36
C ALA A 395 -4.12 -13.44 20.71
N SER A 396 -3.59 -14.66 20.86
CA SER A 396 -2.31 -15.05 20.27
C SER A 396 -2.41 -15.12 18.74
N GLN A 397 -1.28 -14.98 18.02
CA GLN A 397 -1.24 -15.20 16.57
C GLN A 397 -1.80 -16.60 16.18
N ASP A 398 -1.69 -17.58 17.07
CA ASP A 398 -2.25 -18.93 16.89
C ASP A 398 -3.78 -18.92 16.76
N GLN A 399 -4.48 -18.02 17.46
CA GLN A 399 -5.93 -17.87 17.31
C GLN A 399 -6.30 -17.27 15.96
N THR A 400 -5.52 -16.32 15.46
CA THR A 400 -5.70 -15.75 14.11
C THR A 400 -5.53 -16.84 13.04
N ILE A 401 -4.49 -17.68 13.15
CA ILE A 401 -4.26 -18.78 12.20
C ILE A 401 -5.40 -19.80 12.27
N LYS A 402 -5.81 -20.22 13.46
CA LYS A 402 -6.96 -21.11 13.62
C LYS A 402 -8.24 -20.54 13.01
N ALA A 403 -8.49 -19.26 13.19
CA ALA A 403 -9.65 -18.59 12.58
C ALA A 403 -9.57 -18.60 11.04
N LEU A 404 -8.38 -18.33 10.46
CA LEU A 404 -8.16 -18.37 9.01
C LEU A 404 -8.28 -19.80 8.45
N ASP A 405 -7.74 -20.80 9.14
CA ASP A 405 -7.88 -22.22 8.75
C ASP A 405 -9.34 -22.67 8.85
N ASN A 406 -10.06 -22.29 9.90
CA ASN A 406 -11.48 -22.55 10.02
C ASN A 406 -12.29 -21.88 8.90
N PHE A 407 -11.97 -20.64 8.54
CA PHE A 407 -12.59 -19.96 7.42
C PHE A 407 -12.36 -20.69 6.09
N ILE A 408 -11.12 -21.13 5.83
CA ILE A 408 -10.77 -21.93 4.65
C ILE A 408 -11.59 -23.22 4.63
N ASN A 409 -11.62 -23.95 5.75
CA ASN A 409 -12.27 -25.25 5.86
C ASN A 409 -13.80 -25.16 5.83
N SER A 410 -14.40 -24.23 6.60
CA SER A 410 -15.86 -24.07 6.68
C SER A 410 -16.49 -23.59 5.37
N ASN A 411 -15.74 -22.85 4.57
CA ASN A 411 -16.22 -22.35 3.28
C ASN A 411 -15.74 -23.19 2.09
N HIS A 412 -15.09 -24.32 2.35
CA HIS A 412 -14.58 -25.25 1.33
C HIS A 412 -13.70 -24.52 0.29
N PHE A 413 -12.95 -23.48 0.73
CA PHE A 413 -11.98 -22.84 -0.13
C PHE A 413 -10.82 -23.80 -0.40
N ARG A 414 -10.78 -24.29 -1.60
CA ARG A 414 -9.62 -25.01 -2.13
C ARG A 414 -8.87 -24.05 -3.02
N PHE A 415 -7.92 -23.34 -2.41
CA PHE A 415 -6.90 -22.63 -3.17
C PHE A 415 -5.96 -23.70 -3.75
N GLU A 416 -6.39 -24.28 -4.86
CA GLU A 416 -5.60 -25.30 -5.52
C GLU A 416 -4.31 -24.66 -6.03
N ALA A 417 -3.20 -25.18 -5.54
CA ALA A 417 -2.00 -25.16 -6.32
C ALA A 417 -2.39 -25.60 -7.73
N LEU A 418 -1.88 -24.92 -8.76
CA LEU A 418 -2.02 -25.37 -10.15
C LEU A 418 -1.60 -26.84 -10.16
N LYS A 419 -2.58 -27.74 -10.08
CA LYS A 419 -2.31 -29.18 -10.03
C LYS A 419 -1.72 -29.53 -11.38
N ALA A 420 -0.45 -29.88 -11.42
CA ALA A 420 0.20 -30.32 -12.62
C ALA A 420 -0.32 -31.74 -12.93
N TRP A 421 -1.28 -31.81 -13.83
CA TRP A 421 -1.84 -33.07 -14.29
C TRP A 421 -0.97 -33.65 -15.37
N SER A 422 -0.50 -34.86 -15.22
CA SER A 422 0.19 -35.62 -16.27
C SER A 422 -0.78 -36.09 -17.36
N SER A 423 -2.08 -36.09 -17.05
CA SER A 423 -3.14 -36.54 -17.96
C SER A 423 -4.36 -35.63 -17.93
N LYS A 424 -4.96 -35.37 -19.10
CA LYS A 424 -6.25 -34.67 -19.21
C LYS A 424 -7.37 -35.38 -18.42
N TYR A 425 -7.29 -36.71 -18.33
CA TYR A 425 -8.27 -37.51 -17.61
C TYR A 425 -8.19 -37.30 -16.09
N SER A 426 -6.99 -37.05 -15.57
CA SER A 426 -6.77 -36.75 -14.17
C SER A 426 -7.43 -35.44 -13.77
N LYS A 427 -7.40 -34.44 -14.68
CA LYS A 427 -8.07 -33.14 -14.46
C LYS A 427 -9.59 -33.33 -14.39
N ILE A 428 -10.17 -33.99 -15.38
CA ILE A 428 -11.63 -34.24 -15.45
C ILE A 428 -12.11 -34.98 -14.21
N LEU A 429 -11.38 -36.02 -13.79
CA LEU A 429 -11.75 -36.82 -12.63
C LEU A 429 -11.59 -36.05 -11.31
N ASN A 430 -10.61 -35.15 -11.23
CA ASN A 430 -10.47 -34.25 -10.10
C ASN A 430 -11.69 -33.31 -9.99
N ASP A 431 -12.15 -32.75 -11.10
CA ASP A 431 -13.32 -31.86 -11.11
C ASP A 431 -14.58 -32.61 -10.63
N GLU A 432 -14.74 -33.89 -10.98
CA GLU A 432 -15.84 -34.73 -10.48
C GLU A 432 -15.69 -35.04 -8.97
N ILE A 433 -14.48 -35.32 -8.49
CA ILE A 433 -14.21 -35.54 -7.06
C ILE A 433 -14.53 -34.26 -6.27
N GLU A 434 -14.16 -33.10 -6.80
CA GLU A 434 -14.40 -31.82 -6.13
C GLU A 434 -15.87 -31.46 -6.06
N ASN A 435 -16.62 -31.71 -7.12
CA ASN A 435 -18.07 -31.50 -7.13
C ASN A 435 -18.81 -32.40 -6.14
N ASN A 436 -18.22 -33.55 -5.74
CA ASN A 436 -18.81 -34.55 -4.86
C ASN A 436 -17.95 -34.85 -3.61
N PHE A 437 -17.14 -33.88 -3.19
CA PHE A 437 -16.09 -34.10 -2.19
C PHE A 437 -16.59 -34.62 -0.83
N ASP A 438 -17.75 -34.18 -0.42
CA ASP A 438 -18.32 -34.56 0.88
C ASP A 438 -18.75 -36.04 0.94
N SER A 439 -19.06 -36.68 -0.20
CA SER A 439 -19.47 -38.04 -0.32
C SER A 439 -18.35 -39.04 -0.03
N LYS A 440 -17.08 -38.63 -0.20
CA LYS A 440 -15.87 -39.48 -0.07
C LYS A 440 -15.83 -40.70 -0.97
N ILE A 441 -16.89 -40.95 -1.70
CA ILE A 441 -17.05 -42.12 -2.58
C ILE A 441 -17.81 -41.67 -3.83
N LEU A 442 -17.31 -42.06 -5.00
CA LEU A 442 -18.00 -41.92 -6.28
C LEU A 442 -17.99 -43.26 -7.02
N GLU A 443 -19.14 -43.66 -7.52
CA GLU A 443 -19.26 -44.88 -8.34
C GLU A 443 -19.70 -44.50 -9.76
N PHE A 444 -19.03 -45.10 -10.72
CA PHE A 444 -19.35 -44.93 -12.14
C PHE A 444 -19.61 -46.29 -12.75
N THR A 445 -20.66 -46.42 -13.54
CA THR A 445 -20.75 -47.52 -14.49
C THR A 445 -19.64 -47.42 -15.53
N LEU A 446 -19.32 -48.48 -16.22
CA LEU A 446 -18.31 -48.44 -17.27
C LEU A 446 -18.68 -47.46 -18.42
N ALA A 447 -19.98 -47.30 -18.67
CA ALA A 447 -20.48 -46.35 -19.66
C ALA A 447 -20.26 -44.89 -19.19
N ASP A 448 -20.71 -44.57 -17.98
CA ASP A 448 -20.55 -43.23 -17.37
C ASP A 448 -19.08 -42.85 -17.24
N PHE A 449 -18.22 -43.78 -16.84
CA PHE A 449 -16.79 -43.53 -16.69
C PHE A 449 -16.13 -43.21 -18.05
N ARG A 450 -16.57 -43.86 -19.14
CA ARG A 450 -16.10 -43.54 -20.49
C ARG A 450 -16.59 -42.21 -20.95
N GLU A 451 -17.85 -41.90 -20.81
CA GLU A 451 -18.47 -40.65 -21.19
C GLU A 451 -17.84 -39.46 -20.46
N LYS A 452 -17.78 -39.51 -19.15
CA LYS A 452 -17.19 -38.47 -18.29
C LYS A 452 -15.73 -38.17 -18.63
N LEU A 453 -14.92 -39.19 -18.84
CA LEU A 453 -13.51 -39.01 -19.19
C LEU A 453 -13.29 -38.76 -20.70
N GLY A 454 -14.32 -38.79 -21.53
CA GLY A 454 -14.20 -38.65 -22.98
C GLY A 454 -13.31 -39.74 -23.60
N LEU A 455 -13.45 -41.00 -23.14
CA LEU A 455 -12.68 -42.13 -23.63
C LEU A 455 -13.27 -42.65 -24.95
N LYS A 456 -12.40 -43.07 -25.87
CA LYS A 456 -12.82 -43.69 -27.14
C LYS A 456 -13.63 -44.98 -26.84
N SER A 457 -14.68 -45.21 -27.62
CA SER A 457 -15.50 -46.43 -27.53
C SER A 457 -14.71 -47.73 -27.70
N THR A 458 -13.58 -47.65 -28.40
CA THR A 458 -12.64 -48.77 -28.65
C THR A 458 -11.83 -49.16 -27.43
N TYR A 459 -11.82 -48.38 -26.34
CA TYR A 459 -11.06 -48.71 -25.14
C TYR A 459 -11.80 -49.78 -24.32
N THR A 460 -11.26 -51.00 -24.30
CA THR A 460 -11.78 -52.11 -23.52
C THR A 460 -11.56 -51.85 -22.01
N PRO A 461 -12.32 -52.53 -21.10
CA PRO A 461 -12.07 -52.43 -19.67
C PRO A 461 -10.64 -52.79 -19.29
N SER A 462 -10.04 -53.80 -19.97
CA SER A 462 -8.65 -54.18 -19.78
C SER A 462 -7.68 -53.07 -20.14
N HIS A 463 -7.93 -52.35 -21.25
CA HIS A 463 -7.12 -51.19 -21.67
C HIS A 463 -7.22 -50.03 -20.69
N ILE A 464 -8.42 -49.73 -20.19
CA ILE A 464 -8.65 -48.67 -19.18
C ILE A 464 -7.88 -49.04 -17.90
N THR A 465 -8.00 -50.26 -17.43
CA THR A 465 -7.32 -50.75 -16.22
C THR A 465 -5.81 -50.71 -16.33
N ALA A 466 -5.25 -51.10 -17.49
CA ALA A 466 -3.80 -51.17 -17.67
C ALA A 466 -3.13 -49.80 -17.95
N ASN A 467 -3.81 -48.91 -18.68
CA ASN A 467 -3.16 -47.70 -19.21
C ASN A 467 -3.67 -46.38 -18.63
N ILE A 468 -4.90 -46.34 -18.12
CA ILE A 468 -5.54 -45.12 -17.64
C ILE A 468 -5.56 -45.06 -16.10
N ILE A 469 -6.07 -46.11 -15.45
CA ILE A 469 -6.19 -46.18 -13.98
C ILE A 469 -4.85 -45.93 -13.26
N PRO A 470 -3.69 -46.53 -13.67
CA PRO A 470 -2.42 -46.26 -13.00
C PRO A 470 -1.99 -44.80 -13.07
N LYS A 471 -2.27 -44.11 -14.19
CA LYS A 471 -1.96 -42.69 -14.35
C LYS A 471 -2.86 -41.82 -13.48
N LEU A 472 -4.14 -42.12 -13.41
CA LEU A 472 -5.11 -41.48 -12.54
C LEU A 472 -4.71 -41.61 -11.07
N LYS A 473 -4.40 -42.86 -10.62
CA LYS A 473 -3.93 -43.10 -9.26
C LYS A 473 -2.67 -42.32 -8.95
N LYS A 474 -1.66 -42.35 -9.83
CA LYS A 474 -0.40 -41.64 -9.65
C LYS A 474 -0.60 -40.12 -9.52
N ASP A 475 -1.50 -39.52 -10.32
CA ASP A 475 -1.74 -38.08 -10.30
C ASP A 475 -2.58 -37.67 -9.09
N LEU A 476 -3.69 -38.37 -8.82
CA LEU A 476 -4.65 -38.00 -7.79
C LEU A 476 -4.14 -38.33 -6.37
N SER A 477 -3.34 -39.36 -6.20
CA SER A 477 -2.71 -39.69 -4.90
C SER A 477 -1.73 -38.61 -4.42
N LYS A 478 -1.24 -37.72 -5.30
CA LYS A 478 -0.42 -36.56 -4.89
C LYS A 478 -1.23 -35.55 -4.10
N TYR A 479 -2.54 -35.51 -4.33
CA TYR A 479 -3.44 -34.47 -3.80
C TYR A 479 -4.45 -35.01 -2.78
N TYR A 480 -4.77 -36.30 -2.84
CA TYR A 480 -5.69 -36.99 -1.92
C TYR A 480 -4.96 -38.11 -1.17
N LYS A 481 -4.78 -37.94 0.14
CA LYS A 481 -3.96 -38.87 0.98
C LYS A 481 -4.41 -40.34 0.96
N SER A 482 -5.70 -40.60 0.73
CA SER A 482 -6.31 -41.92 0.75
C SER A 482 -6.94 -42.29 -0.58
N PHE A 483 -6.50 -41.69 -1.68
CA PHE A 483 -7.11 -41.89 -2.99
C PHE A 483 -6.88 -43.33 -3.50
N ASP A 484 -7.99 -44.01 -3.81
CA ASP A 484 -7.97 -45.27 -4.51
C ASP A 484 -9.08 -45.41 -5.55
N ILE A 485 -8.85 -46.26 -6.54
CA ILE A 485 -9.84 -46.67 -7.56
C ILE A 485 -9.96 -48.15 -7.51
N SER A 486 -11.08 -48.62 -7.02
CA SER A 486 -11.45 -50.04 -7.00
C SER A 486 -12.40 -50.41 -8.15
N TYR A 487 -12.52 -51.71 -8.41
CA TYR A 487 -13.29 -52.21 -9.53
C TYR A 487 -14.65 -52.72 -9.08
N LEU A 488 -15.72 -52.25 -9.70
CA LEU A 488 -17.05 -52.86 -9.56
C LEU A 488 -17.16 -54.03 -10.54
N ARG A 489 -17.48 -55.22 -10.04
CA ARG A 489 -17.47 -56.44 -10.83
C ARG A 489 -18.82 -57.17 -10.77
N GLU A 490 -19.19 -57.73 -11.92
CA GLU A 490 -20.29 -58.68 -12.06
C GLU A 490 -19.70 -60.10 -12.14
N GLY A 491 -19.89 -60.92 -11.10
CA GLY A 491 -19.23 -62.21 -10.99
C GLY A 491 -17.71 -62.11 -10.73
N LYS A 492 -16.95 -63.18 -11.05
CA LYS A 492 -15.52 -63.23 -10.70
C LYS A 492 -14.59 -62.47 -11.63
N GLN A 493 -15.01 -62.10 -12.87
CA GLN A 493 -14.08 -61.57 -13.88
C GLN A 493 -14.53 -60.32 -14.60
N LYS A 494 -15.83 -60.02 -14.71
CA LYS A 494 -16.32 -58.92 -15.55
C LYS A 494 -16.36 -57.58 -14.81
N VAL A 495 -15.53 -56.59 -15.20
CA VAL A 495 -15.56 -55.25 -14.68
C VAL A 495 -16.74 -54.49 -15.27
N VAL A 496 -17.65 -54.02 -14.42
CA VAL A 496 -18.87 -53.29 -14.81
C VAL A 496 -18.80 -51.78 -14.46
N GLY A 497 -17.81 -51.40 -13.64
CA GLY A 497 -17.64 -50.01 -13.24
C GLY A 497 -16.41 -49.77 -12.35
N TYR A 498 -16.28 -48.56 -11.87
CA TYR A 498 -15.19 -48.11 -11.01
C TYR A 498 -15.75 -47.38 -9.80
N ARG A 499 -15.19 -47.63 -8.62
CA ARG A 499 -15.46 -46.89 -7.40
C ARG A 499 -14.22 -46.08 -7.02
N LEU A 500 -14.36 -44.82 -6.82
CA LEU A 500 -13.34 -43.91 -6.33
C LEU A 500 -13.56 -43.67 -4.84
N THR A 501 -12.48 -43.58 -4.08
CA THR A 501 -12.46 -43.21 -2.65
C THR A 501 -11.33 -42.23 -2.39
N TRP A 502 -11.54 -41.25 -1.52
CA TRP A 502 -10.53 -40.26 -1.18
C TRP A 502 -10.67 -39.72 0.25
#